data_83c1d60ea53c3c7b84d7021d5a32ef0a
#
_entry.id   83c1d60ea53c3c7b84d7021d5a32ef0a
#
_cell.length_a   1.000
_cell.length_b   1.000
_cell.length_c   1.000
_cell.angle_alpha   90.00
_cell.angle_beta   90.00
_cell.angle_gamma   90.00
#
_symmetry.space_group_name_H-M   'P 1'
#
loop_
_entity.id
_entity.type
_entity.pdbx_description
1 polymer ?
#
loop_
_entity_poly.entity_id
_entity_poly.type
_entity_poly.pdbx_seq_one_letter_code
_entity_poly.pdbx_strand_id
1 'polypeptide(L)'
;FKNEEATKEVIDSKGWLYTGDVGEYDGEFLKIVDRKKDIIITSGGKNVSPSEIENNIKTSPFIREALVIGDERKFLSALIGIEFDIVSNWAIRKNIPHTTYRNLSENENVQELIWSEVKKANERTSSLAIRKFRMITKELDHEDGDMTATQKVKRNVLMEKFSDLIEDMYK
;
A
#
# COMPACT_ATOMS: atom_id res chain seq x y z
N PHE A 1 23.40 -11.77 11.03
CA PHE A 1 24.28 -12.65 11.78
C PHE A 1 25.73 -12.31 11.46
N LYS A 2 26.61 -12.20 12.48
CA LYS A 2 28.02 -11.78 12.36
C LYS A 2 28.24 -10.43 11.64
N ASN A 3 27.35 -9.48 11.83
CA ASN A 3 27.47 -8.10 11.34
C ASN A 3 27.49 -7.15 12.54
N GLU A 4 28.69 -6.81 13.03
CA GLU A 4 28.86 -5.98 14.23
C GLU A 4 28.43 -4.52 14.00
N GLU A 5 28.63 -3.99 12.79
CA GLU A 5 28.22 -2.62 12.45
C GLU A 5 26.71 -2.48 12.52
N ALA A 6 25.98 -3.35 11.84
CA ALA A 6 24.52 -3.36 11.89
C ALA A 6 23.97 -3.63 13.31
N THR A 7 24.72 -4.40 14.14
CA THR A 7 24.33 -4.62 15.53
C THR A 7 24.48 -3.33 16.35
N LYS A 8 25.55 -2.57 16.14
CA LYS A 8 25.80 -1.28 16.84
C LYS A 8 24.80 -0.19 16.42
N GLU A 9 24.26 -0.26 15.20
CA GLU A 9 23.21 0.66 14.75
C GLU A 9 21.87 0.43 15.46
N VAL A 10 21.55 -0.82 15.79
CA VAL A 10 20.23 -1.18 16.36
C VAL A 10 20.26 -1.40 17.87
N ILE A 11 21.44 -1.61 18.48
CA ILE A 11 21.59 -1.76 19.94
C ILE A 11 22.58 -0.70 20.43
N ASP A 12 22.11 0.18 21.31
CA ASP A 12 22.97 1.21 21.89
C ASP A 12 23.92 0.67 22.98
N SER A 13 24.80 1.54 23.47
CA SER A 13 25.77 1.20 24.51
C SER A 13 25.16 0.83 25.87
N LYS A 14 23.84 1.11 26.07
CA LYS A 14 23.08 0.77 27.27
C LYS A 14 22.28 -0.52 27.12
N GLY A 15 22.36 -1.18 25.94
CA GLY A 15 21.64 -2.41 25.63
C GLY A 15 20.18 -2.20 25.14
N TRP A 16 19.78 -0.97 24.82
CA TRP A 16 18.47 -0.72 24.22
C TRP A 16 18.46 -1.08 22.75
N LEU A 17 17.43 -1.86 22.36
CA LEU A 17 17.18 -2.23 20.97
C LEU A 17 16.22 -1.21 20.32
N TYR A 18 16.67 -0.58 19.24
CA TYR A 18 15.84 0.25 18.37
C TYR A 18 15.15 -0.63 17.35
N THR A 19 13.86 -0.95 17.57
CA THR A 19 13.07 -1.83 16.70
C THR A 19 12.82 -1.21 15.33
N GLY A 20 12.87 0.12 15.22
CA GLY A 20 12.47 0.88 14.04
C GLY A 20 10.96 0.98 13.87
N ASP A 21 10.20 0.61 14.88
CA ASP A 21 8.76 0.75 14.89
C ASP A 21 8.35 2.06 15.56
N VAL A 22 7.26 2.66 15.10
CA VAL A 22 6.60 3.83 15.70
C VAL A 22 5.38 3.33 16.45
N GLY A 23 5.30 3.68 17.74
CA GLY A 23 4.18 3.32 18.59
C GLY A 23 3.54 4.54 19.23
N GLU A 24 2.28 4.41 19.59
CA GLU A 24 1.53 5.36 20.40
C GLU A 24 0.91 4.68 21.61
N TYR A 25 0.71 5.41 22.68
CA TYR A 25 -0.03 4.92 23.84
C TYR A 25 -1.51 5.22 23.68
N ASP A 26 -2.33 4.16 23.79
CA ASP A 26 -3.78 4.26 23.90
C ASP A 26 -4.16 3.88 25.34
N GLY A 27 -4.14 4.86 26.23
CA GLY A 27 -4.33 4.64 27.64
C GLY A 27 -3.25 3.75 28.27
N GLU A 28 -3.57 2.48 28.54
CA GLU A 28 -2.63 1.51 29.13
C GLU A 28 -1.89 0.66 28.10
N PHE A 29 -2.27 0.72 26.82
CA PHE A 29 -1.76 -0.15 25.77
C PHE A 29 -0.82 0.58 24.84
N LEU A 30 0.26 -0.10 24.45
CA LEU A 30 1.14 0.34 23.38
C LEU A 30 0.63 -0.23 22.05
N LYS A 31 0.23 0.66 21.13
CA LYS A 31 -0.16 0.33 19.77
C LYS A 31 0.99 0.62 18.82
N ILE A 32 1.41 -0.36 18.04
CA ILE A 32 2.37 -0.13 16.96
C ILE A 32 1.62 0.45 15.75
N VAL A 33 2.01 1.64 15.34
CA VAL A 33 1.35 2.39 14.25
C VAL A 33 1.95 2.02 12.91
N ASP A 34 3.28 2.07 12.78
CA ASP A 34 3.98 1.75 11.54
C ASP A 34 5.49 1.59 11.76
N ARG A 35 6.21 1.28 10.69
CA ARG A 35 7.67 1.34 10.65
C ARG A 35 8.15 2.78 10.46
N LYS A 36 9.15 3.21 11.24
CA LYS A 36 9.72 4.56 11.13
C LYS A 36 10.17 4.92 9.71
N LYS A 37 10.78 3.96 9.02
CA LYS A 37 11.27 4.12 7.64
C LYS A 37 10.17 4.14 6.57
N ASP A 38 8.97 3.67 6.92
CA ASP A 38 7.85 3.57 5.98
C ASP A 38 6.87 4.75 6.15
N ILE A 39 7.01 5.55 7.22
CA ILE A 39 6.23 6.78 7.43
C ILE A 39 6.47 7.74 6.24
N ILE A 40 5.37 8.15 5.63
CA ILE A 40 5.35 9.13 4.54
C ILE A 40 5.40 10.54 5.14
N ILE A 41 6.31 11.37 4.64
CA ILE A 41 6.35 12.81 4.95
C ILE A 41 5.96 13.57 3.69
N THR A 42 4.74 14.08 3.64
CA THR A 42 4.28 14.84 2.47
C THR A 42 5.05 16.14 2.29
N SER A 43 5.02 16.74 1.09
CA SER A 43 5.64 18.04 0.83
C SER A 43 5.12 19.18 1.73
N GLY A 44 3.97 19.01 2.36
CA GLY A 44 3.41 19.92 3.37
C GLY A 44 3.85 19.59 4.80
N GLY A 45 4.80 18.66 5.01
CA GLY A 45 5.33 18.30 6.33
C GLY A 45 4.39 17.44 7.19
N LYS A 46 3.35 16.84 6.62
CA LYS A 46 2.45 15.95 7.35
C LYS A 46 3.02 14.52 7.37
N ASN A 47 3.13 13.95 8.58
CA ASN A 47 3.46 12.55 8.76
C ASN A 47 2.21 11.69 8.57
N VAL A 48 2.32 10.64 7.78
CA VAL A 48 1.22 9.73 7.45
C VAL A 48 1.71 8.29 7.58
N SER A 49 0.96 7.45 8.28
CA SER A 49 1.15 6.00 8.29
C SER A 49 0.52 5.40 7.03
N PRO A 50 1.31 4.92 6.05
CA PRO A 50 0.75 4.27 4.88
C PRO A 50 0.02 2.97 5.24
N SER A 51 0.51 2.21 6.22
CA SER A 51 -0.07 0.94 6.62
C SER A 51 -1.51 1.08 7.14
N GLU A 52 -1.82 2.16 7.85
CA GLU A 52 -3.18 2.44 8.32
C GLU A 52 -4.15 2.61 7.14
N ILE A 53 -3.75 3.43 6.16
CA ILE A 53 -4.56 3.71 4.96
C ILE A 53 -4.68 2.46 4.09
N GLU A 54 -3.58 1.75 3.85
CA GLU A 54 -3.54 0.51 3.07
C GLU A 54 -4.44 -0.56 3.66
N ASN A 55 -4.38 -0.77 4.98
CA ASN A 55 -5.23 -1.72 5.68
C ASN A 55 -6.72 -1.33 5.59
N ASN A 56 -7.02 -0.03 5.69
CA ASN A 56 -8.39 0.45 5.52
C ASN A 56 -8.91 0.23 4.10
N ILE A 57 -8.11 0.47 3.07
CA ILE A 57 -8.46 0.18 1.67
C ILE A 57 -8.67 -1.32 1.46
N LYS A 58 -7.81 -2.16 2.01
CA LYS A 58 -7.88 -3.63 1.91
C LYS A 58 -9.04 -4.28 2.70
N THR A 59 -9.84 -3.50 3.43
CA THR A 59 -11.11 -4.02 3.97
C THR A 59 -12.14 -4.30 2.88
N SER A 60 -11.98 -3.74 1.68
CA SER A 60 -12.82 -4.04 0.52
C SER A 60 -12.52 -5.44 -0.01
N PRO A 61 -13.54 -6.29 -0.25
CA PRO A 61 -13.33 -7.62 -0.81
C PRO A 61 -12.81 -7.60 -2.25
N PHE A 62 -12.89 -6.48 -2.95
CA PHE A 62 -12.41 -6.32 -4.33
C PHE A 62 -10.93 -5.98 -4.43
N ILE A 63 -10.29 -5.59 -3.30
CA ILE A 63 -8.91 -5.11 -3.25
C ILE A 63 -8.05 -6.09 -2.48
N ARG A 64 -7.07 -6.68 -3.16
CA ARG A 64 -6.10 -7.58 -2.56
C ARG A 64 -4.91 -6.82 -1.99
N GLU A 65 -4.36 -5.88 -2.78
CA GLU A 65 -3.20 -5.11 -2.39
C GLU A 65 -3.40 -3.61 -2.63
N ALA A 66 -2.85 -2.82 -1.71
CA ALA A 66 -2.81 -1.38 -1.80
C ALA A 66 -1.43 -0.90 -1.36
N LEU A 67 -0.80 -0.05 -2.17
CA LEU A 67 0.46 0.60 -1.87
C LEU A 67 0.26 2.11 -1.91
N VAL A 68 0.30 2.76 -0.75
CA VAL A 68 0.16 4.22 -0.64
C VAL A 68 1.49 4.90 -0.92
N ILE A 69 1.44 5.95 -1.73
CA ILE A 69 2.57 6.76 -2.19
C ILE A 69 2.27 8.22 -1.88
N GLY A 70 3.28 8.97 -1.42
CA GLY A 70 3.08 10.37 -1.07
C GLY A 70 4.28 11.05 -0.43
N ASP A 71 5.40 10.32 -0.28
CA ASP A 71 6.62 10.89 0.29
C ASP A 71 7.13 12.03 -0.59
N GLU A 72 7.36 13.20 0.03
CA GLU A 72 7.69 14.46 -0.64
C GLU A 72 6.67 14.95 -1.69
N ARG A 73 5.49 14.33 -1.79
CA ARG A 73 4.43 14.67 -2.76
C ARG A 73 3.36 15.58 -2.15
N LYS A 74 2.65 16.32 -3.02
CA LYS A 74 1.58 17.25 -2.62
C LYS A 74 0.31 16.58 -2.10
N PHE A 75 0.08 15.32 -2.45
CA PHE A 75 -1.08 14.51 -2.06
C PHE A 75 -0.73 13.03 -2.08
N LEU A 76 -1.59 12.23 -1.43
CA LEU A 76 -1.45 10.78 -1.45
C LEU A 76 -2.08 10.19 -2.70
N SER A 77 -1.41 9.21 -3.27
CA SER A 77 -1.90 8.33 -4.33
C SER A 77 -1.73 6.87 -3.94
N ALA A 78 -2.31 5.95 -4.69
CA ALA A 78 -2.18 4.53 -4.43
C ALA A 78 -2.02 3.71 -5.71
N LEU A 79 -1.20 2.65 -5.64
CA LEU A 79 -1.25 1.53 -6.55
C LEU A 79 -2.16 0.47 -5.96
N ILE A 80 -3.10 -0.06 -6.75
CA ILE A 80 -4.12 -1.01 -6.29
C ILE A 80 -4.05 -2.29 -7.12
N GLY A 81 -3.93 -3.43 -6.41
CA GLY A 81 -4.11 -4.77 -6.96
C GLY A 81 -5.49 -5.31 -6.61
N ILE A 82 -6.19 -5.87 -7.59
CA ILE A 82 -7.52 -6.45 -7.39
C ILE A 82 -7.46 -7.87 -6.82
N GLU A 83 -8.51 -8.24 -6.10
CA GLU A 83 -8.79 -9.65 -5.80
C GLU A 83 -9.44 -10.28 -7.04
N PHE A 84 -8.63 -10.99 -7.83
CA PHE A 84 -8.99 -11.42 -9.18
C PHE A 84 -10.29 -12.23 -9.24
N ASP A 85 -10.44 -13.23 -8.38
CA ASP A 85 -11.60 -14.11 -8.39
C ASP A 85 -12.91 -13.36 -8.07
N ILE A 86 -12.85 -12.44 -7.11
CA ILE A 86 -14.01 -11.67 -6.69
C ILE A 86 -14.40 -10.65 -7.76
N VAL A 87 -13.42 -9.94 -8.33
CA VAL A 87 -13.66 -8.97 -9.41
C VAL A 87 -14.11 -9.66 -10.68
N SER A 88 -13.55 -10.84 -11.02
CA SER A 88 -13.99 -11.66 -12.15
C SER A 88 -15.45 -12.06 -12.01
N ASN A 89 -15.84 -12.59 -10.85
CA ASN A 89 -17.24 -12.94 -10.58
C ASN A 89 -18.19 -11.74 -10.66
N TRP A 90 -17.75 -10.57 -10.20
CA TRP A 90 -18.50 -9.33 -10.32
C TRP A 90 -18.63 -8.91 -11.79
N ALA A 91 -17.57 -8.98 -12.58
CA ALA A 91 -17.54 -8.63 -14.00
C ALA A 91 -18.47 -9.54 -14.81
N ILE A 92 -18.48 -10.86 -14.54
CA ILE A 92 -19.40 -11.81 -15.17
C ILE A 92 -20.87 -11.40 -14.94
N ARG A 93 -21.24 -11.05 -13.70
CA ARG A 93 -22.61 -10.59 -13.38
C ARG A 93 -22.99 -9.28 -14.08
N LYS A 94 -21.99 -8.50 -14.47
CA LYS A 94 -22.15 -7.23 -15.21
C LYS A 94 -22.04 -7.40 -16.72
N ASN A 95 -21.86 -8.64 -17.22
CA ASN A 95 -21.62 -8.96 -18.62
C ASN A 95 -20.38 -8.25 -19.20
N ILE A 96 -19.34 -8.10 -18.39
CA ILE A 96 -18.04 -7.53 -18.78
C ILE A 96 -17.14 -8.68 -19.24
N PRO A 97 -16.82 -8.77 -20.55
CA PRO A 97 -15.95 -9.82 -21.05
C PRO A 97 -14.49 -9.59 -20.58
N HIS A 98 -13.85 -10.65 -20.12
CA HIS A 98 -12.44 -10.62 -19.72
C HIS A 98 -11.87 -12.04 -19.79
N THR A 99 -10.55 -12.14 -19.92
CA THR A 99 -9.82 -13.41 -19.94
C THR A 99 -8.59 -13.38 -19.03
N THR A 100 -8.09 -12.22 -18.69
CA THR A 100 -6.85 -12.05 -17.92
C THR A 100 -7.01 -11.01 -16.82
N TYR A 101 -6.10 -11.07 -15.83
CA TYR A 101 -5.98 -10.05 -14.79
C TYR A 101 -5.83 -8.64 -15.40
N ARG A 102 -4.99 -8.51 -16.44
CA ARG A 102 -4.77 -7.24 -17.13
C ARG A 102 -6.06 -6.69 -17.74
N ASN A 103 -6.85 -7.53 -18.42
CA ASN A 103 -8.13 -7.07 -19.01
C ASN A 103 -9.07 -6.49 -17.95
N LEU A 104 -9.13 -7.10 -16.76
CA LEU A 104 -9.93 -6.58 -15.67
C LEU A 104 -9.37 -5.28 -15.12
N SER A 105 -8.06 -5.22 -14.85
CA SER A 105 -7.43 -4.04 -14.25
C SER A 105 -7.48 -2.80 -15.17
N GLU A 106 -7.47 -2.99 -16.48
CA GLU A 106 -7.57 -1.92 -17.48
C GLU A 106 -9.03 -1.54 -17.83
N ASN A 107 -10.02 -2.32 -17.36
CA ASN A 107 -11.44 -2.07 -17.67
C ASN A 107 -11.97 -0.88 -16.86
N GLU A 108 -12.60 0.08 -17.54
CA GLU A 108 -13.13 1.31 -16.94
C GLU A 108 -14.15 1.04 -15.83
N ASN A 109 -15.09 0.09 -16.02
CA ASN A 109 -16.09 -0.24 -15.00
C ASN A 109 -15.44 -0.84 -13.75
N VAL A 110 -14.36 -1.62 -13.91
CA VAL A 110 -13.59 -2.15 -12.79
C VAL A 110 -12.84 -1.01 -12.07
N GLN A 111 -12.26 -0.07 -12.82
CA GLN A 111 -11.62 1.10 -12.24
C GLN A 111 -12.62 1.97 -11.45
N GLU A 112 -13.82 2.16 -11.97
CA GLU A 112 -14.90 2.86 -11.25
C GLU A 112 -15.31 2.13 -9.97
N LEU A 113 -15.45 0.80 -10.03
CA LEU A 113 -15.71 -0.03 -8.85
C LEU A 113 -14.63 0.20 -7.79
N ILE A 114 -13.37 0.02 -8.17
CA ILE A 114 -12.24 0.17 -7.24
C ILE A 114 -12.15 1.59 -6.70
N TRP A 115 -12.38 2.61 -7.54
CA TRP A 115 -12.41 4.00 -7.07
C TRP A 115 -13.53 4.24 -6.05
N SER A 116 -14.69 3.62 -6.24
CA SER A 116 -15.78 3.70 -5.26
C SER A 116 -15.38 3.12 -3.90
N GLU A 117 -14.64 2.01 -3.89
CA GLU A 117 -14.13 1.40 -2.65
C GLU A 117 -13.04 2.27 -1.97
N VAL A 118 -12.13 2.85 -2.76
CA VAL A 118 -11.12 3.79 -2.24
C VAL A 118 -11.80 5.03 -1.62
N LYS A 119 -12.86 5.56 -2.24
CA LYS A 119 -13.63 6.67 -1.65
C LYS A 119 -14.27 6.29 -0.31
N LYS A 120 -14.86 5.11 -0.21
CA LYS A 120 -15.41 4.61 1.08
C LYS A 120 -14.32 4.46 2.15
N ALA A 121 -13.12 4.04 1.76
CA ALA A 121 -11.99 3.98 2.68
C ALA A 121 -11.54 5.38 3.13
N ASN A 122 -11.50 6.35 2.21
CA ASN A 122 -11.19 7.75 2.53
C ASN A 122 -12.16 8.35 3.56
N GLU A 123 -13.45 8.00 3.49
CA GLU A 123 -14.48 8.48 4.45
C GLU A 123 -14.29 7.92 5.87
N ARG A 124 -13.64 6.76 5.97
CA ARG A 124 -13.40 6.08 7.27
C ARG A 124 -12.08 6.46 7.93
N THR A 125 -11.18 7.13 7.22
CA THR A 125 -9.88 7.53 7.77
C THR A 125 -9.90 8.99 8.23
N SER A 126 -9.24 9.26 9.35
CA SER A 126 -8.96 10.62 9.83
C SER A 126 -7.70 11.21 9.16
N SER A 127 -6.96 10.41 8.43
CA SER A 127 -5.73 10.75 7.75
C SER A 127 -5.99 11.47 6.41
N LEU A 128 -4.92 11.71 5.64
CA LEU A 128 -5.05 12.30 4.32
C LEU A 128 -5.72 11.32 3.34
N ALA A 129 -6.66 11.83 2.54
CA ALA A 129 -7.35 11.04 1.54
C ALA A 129 -6.46 10.70 0.33
N ILE A 130 -6.63 9.51 -0.23
CA ILE A 130 -6.09 9.15 -1.54
C ILE A 130 -6.80 9.97 -2.61
N ARG A 131 -6.05 10.71 -3.43
CA ARG A 131 -6.60 11.57 -4.49
C ARG A 131 -6.55 10.97 -5.88
N LYS A 132 -5.57 10.14 -6.16
CA LYS A 132 -5.41 9.43 -7.43
C LYS A 132 -4.98 8.00 -7.17
N PHE A 133 -5.29 7.12 -8.09
CA PHE A 133 -4.81 5.74 -8.06
C PHE A 133 -4.48 5.24 -9.47
N ARG A 134 -3.70 4.17 -9.53
CA ARG A 134 -3.50 3.35 -10.72
C ARG A 134 -3.63 1.89 -10.35
N MET A 135 -4.16 1.12 -11.29
CA MET A 135 -4.25 -0.32 -11.13
C MET A 135 -2.92 -0.98 -11.44
N ILE A 136 -2.52 -1.93 -10.61
CA ILE A 136 -1.46 -2.88 -10.95
C ILE A 136 -2.04 -3.83 -12.01
N THR A 137 -1.36 -3.98 -13.14
CA THR A 137 -1.85 -4.71 -14.30
C THR A 137 -1.50 -6.21 -14.32
N LYS A 138 -0.89 -6.69 -13.24
CA LYS A 138 -0.56 -8.10 -13.01
C LYS A 138 -0.82 -8.47 -11.56
N GLU A 139 -1.07 -9.72 -11.30
CA GLU A 139 -1.06 -10.23 -9.93
C GLU A 139 0.36 -10.19 -9.36
N LEU A 140 0.49 -9.78 -8.10
CA LEU A 140 1.79 -9.75 -7.42
C LEU A 140 2.15 -11.14 -6.94
N ASP A 141 3.40 -11.54 -7.19
CA ASP A 141 3.90 -12.87 -6.87
C ASP A 141 5.24 -12.81 -6.13
N HIS A 142 5.50 -13.86 -5.35
CA HIS A 142 6.78 -14.09 -4.70
C HIS A 142 7.87 -14.46 -5.72
N GLU A 143 7.55 -15.26 -6.74
CA GLU A 143 8.50 -15.72 -7.76
C GLU A 143 9.04 -14.56 -8.59
N ASP A 144 8.20 -13.55 -8.86
CA ASP A 144 8.59 -12.30 -9.54
C ASP A 144 9.35 -11.32 -8.64
N GLY A 145 9.56 -11.67 -7.38
CA GLY A 145 10.26 -10.83 -6.41
C GLY A 145 9.42 -9.69 -5.82
N ASP A 146 8.15 -9.56 -6.18
CA ASP A 146 7.25 -8.51 -5.73
C ASP A 146 6.88 -8.64 -4.24
N MET A 147 6.88 -9.87 -3.75
CA MET A 147 6.51 -10.22 -2.37
C MET A 147 7.62 -11.01 -1.67
N THR A 148 7.57 -11.03 -0.36
CA THR A 148 8.39 -11.94 0.46
C THR A 148 7.80 -13.34 0.45
N ALA A 149 8.57 -14.36 0.90
CA ALA A 149 8.06 -15.72 1.09
C ALA A 149 6.85 -15.80 2.05
N THR A 150 6.67 -14.80 2.90
CA THR A 150 5.51 -14.65 3.80
C THR A 150 4.41 -13.78 3.22
N GLN A 151 4.37 -13.61 1.90
CA GLN A 151 3.38 -12.83 1.14
C GLN A 151 3.25 -11.34 1.55
N LYS A 152 4.34 -10.76 2.04
CA LYS A 152 4.38 -9.31 2.29
C LYS A 152 4.94 -8.59 1.06
N VAL A 153 4.24 -7.55 0.63
CA VAL A 153 4.65 -6.68 -0.48
C VAL A 153 6.00 -6.02 -0.18
N LYS A 154 6.90 -6.08 -1.14
CA LYS A 154 8.18 -5.37 -1.08
C LYS A 154 8.01 -3.96 -1.67
N ARG A 155 7.69 -3.00 -0.82
CA ARG A 155 7.39 -1.61 -1.18
C ARG A 155 8.38 -1.02 -2.19
N ASN A 156 9.69 -1.08 -1.88
CA ASN A 156 10.73 -0.49 -2.73
C ASN A 156 10.77 -1.13 -4.13
N VAL A 157 10.57 -2.45 -4.23
CA VAL A 157 10.53 -3.16 -5.51
C VAL A 157 9.35 -2.69 -6.35
N LEU A 158 8.16 -2.55 -5.74
CA LEU A 158 6.99 -2.07 -6.47
C LEU A 158 7.10 -0.60 -6.88
N MET A 159 7.68 0.24 -6.02
CA MET A 159 7.91 1.65 -6.35
C MET A 159 8.85 1.81 -7.55
N GLU A 160 9.89 1.01 -7.64
CA GLU A 160 10.80 0.99 -8.79
C GLU A 160 10.11 0.43 -10.05
N LYS A 161 9.47 -0.74 -9.91
CA LYS A 161 8.82 -1.46 -11.02
C LYS A 161 7.68 -0.68 -11.67
N PHE A 162 6.93 0.08 -10.89
CA PHE A 162 5.79 0.87 -11.34
C PHE A 162 6.05 2.38 -11.31
N SER A 163 7.32 2.78 -11.37
CA SER A 163 7.72 4.21 -11.32
C SER A 163 6.98 5.07 -12.34
N ASP A 164 6.82 4.59 -13.59
CA ASP A 164 6.12 5.34 -14.65
C ASP A 164 4.65 5.59 -14.29
N LEU A 165 3.94 4.58 -13.74
CA LEU A 165 2.56 4.73 -13.29
C LEU A 165 2.45 5.69 -12.10
N ILE A 166 3.45 5.66 -11.22
CA ILE A 166 3.52 6.56 -10.07
C ILE A 166 3.70 8.00 -10.54
N GLU A 167 4.68 8.26 -11.41
CA GLU A 167 4.93 9.61 -11.91
C GLU A 167 3.74 10.17 -12.71
N ASP A 168 3.04 9.32 -13.46
CA ASP A 168 1.82 9.72 -14.18
C ASP A 168 0.70 10.22 -13.25
N MET A 169 0.62 9.71 -12.02
CA MET A 169 -0.35 10.19 -11.04
C MET A 169 -0.07 11.61 -10.55
N TYR A 170 1.16 12.10 -10.68
CA TYR A 170 1.59 13.41 -10.16
C TYR A 170 1.78 14.48 -11.25
N LYS A 171 1.62 14.12 -12.50
CA LYS A 171 1.48 15.08 -13.61
C LYS A 171 0.08 15.69 -13.57
#